data_f4790c3e253196ed65331541d3531192
#
_entry.id   f4790c3e253196ed65331541d3531192
#
_cell.length_a   1.000
_cell.length_b   1.000
_cell.length_c   1.000
_cell.angle_alpha   90.00
_cell.angle_beta   90.00
_cell.angle_gamma   90.00
#
_symmetry.space_group_name_H-M   'P 1'
#
loop_
_entity.id
_entity.type
_entity.pdbx_description
1 polymer ?
#
loop_
_entity_poly.entity_id
_entity_poly.type
_entity_poly.pdbx_seq_one_letter_code
_entity_poly.pdbx_strand_id
1 'polypeptide(L)'
;MKKYLALFLTMVMGASVLAGCGGSDSAKTFTVGFDAEYPPYGYRTESGDYAGFDLDLAAEVCERNGWELVKQPIDWDAKDMELNSGAIDCIWNGFTMTGRE
;
A
#
# COMPACT_ATOMS: atom_id res chain seq x y z
N MET A 1 43.90 3.80 -27.63
CA MET A 1 42.50 4.16 -27.84
C MET A 1 41.55 3.05 -27.56
N LYS A 2 41.74 1.83 -28.09
CA LYS A 2 40.81 0.70 -27.85
C LYS A 2 40.74 0.26 -26.40
N LYS A 3 41.83 0.38 -25.63
CA LYS A 3 41.84 0.02 -24.21
C LYS A 3 40.99 0.94 -23.35
N TYR A 4 40.99 2.21 -23.66
CA TYR A 4 40.20 3.21 -22.90
C TYR A 4 38.74 3.17 -23.24
N LEU A 5 38.38 2.83 -24.47
CA LEU A 5 37.00 2.68 -24.90
C LEU A 5 36.33 1.52 -24.20
N ALA A 6 37.02 0.37 -24.05
CA ALA A 6 36.52 -0.79 -23.33
C ALA A 6 36.33 -0.51 -21.84
N LEU A 7 37.25 0.21 -21.23
CA LEU A 7 37.16 0.59 -19.82
C LEU A 7 36.01 1.54 -19.58
N PHE A 8 35.80 2.49 -20.46
CA PHE A 8 34.68 3.43 -20.38
C PHE A 8 33.32 2.73 -20.51
N LEU A 9 33.22 1.79 -21.44
CA LEU A 9 32.02 1.01 -21.65
C LEU A 9 31.65 0.15 -20.42
N THR A 10 32.64 -0.44 -19.79
CA THR A 10 32.45 -1.24 -18.57
C THR A 10 31.96 -0.37 -17.41
N MET A 11 32.48 0.84 -17.30
CA MET A 11 32.08 1.78 -16.24
C MET A 11 30.64 2.26 -16.42
N VAL A 12 30.22 2.53 -17.65
CA VAL A 12 28.85 2.92 -17.97
C VAL A 12 27.87 1.81 -17.68
N MET A 13 28.19 0.56 -17.99
CA MET A 13 27.33 -0.59 -17.68
C MET A 13 27.20 -0.82 -16.17
N GLY A 14 28.28 -0.66 -15.41
CA GLY A 14 28.26 -0.77 -13.96
C GLY A 14 27.37 0.29 -13.30
N ALA A 15 27.45 1.53 -13.77
CA ALA A 15 26.61 2.61 -13.28
C ALA A 15 25.13 2.40 -13.60
N SER A 16 24.82 1.86 -14.76
CA SER A 16 23.44 1.53 -15.15
C SER A 16 22.83 0.45 -14.28
N VAL A 17 23.59 -0.57 -13.93
CA VAL A 17 23.13 -1.66 -13.04
C VAL A 17 22.85 -1.13 -11.63
N LEU A 18 23.72 -0.27 -11.10
CA LEU A 18 23.54 0.35 -9.79
C LEU A 18 22.31 1.27 -9.77
N ALA A 19 22.11 2.05 -10.82
CA ALA A 19 20.95 2.92 -10.95
C ALA A 19 19.66 2.10 -11.07
N GLY A 20 19.67 0.97 -11.75
CA GLY A 20 18.55 0.05 -11.87
C GLY A 20 18.15 -0.57 -10.54
N CYS A 21 19.12 -0.97 -9.73
CA CYS A 21 18.86 -1.52 -8.39
C CYS A 21 18.29 -0.46 -7.44
N GLY A 22 18.79 0.78 -7.50
CA GLY A 22 18.28 1.86 -6.66
C GLY A 22 16.91 2.36 -7.07
N GLY A 23 16.52 2.23 -8.35
CA GLY A 23 15.23 2.65 -8.86
C GLY A 23 14.11 1.63 -8.69
N SER A 24 14.40 0.42 -8.22
CA SER A 24 13.41 -0.64 -8.04
C SER A 24 12.76 -0.65 -6.65
N ASP A 25 13.16 0.25 -5.75
CA ASP A 25 12.54 0.39 -4.44
C ASP A 25 11.19 1.09 -4.58
N SER A 26 10.21 0.39 -5.12
CA SER A 26 8.83 0.82 -5.04
C SER A 26 8.37 0.75 -3.59
N ALA A 27 7.61 1.73 -3.14
CA ALA A 27 7.05 1.73 -1.80
C ALA A 27 6.25 0.45 -1.58
N LYS A 28 6.37 -0.12 -0.39
CA LYS A 28 5.54 -1.25 0.02
C LYS A 28 4.08 -0.81 -0.02
N THR A 29 3.20 -1.60 -0.61
CA THR A 29 1.76 -1.37 -0.55
C THR A 29 1.19 -1.94 0.74
N PHE A 30 0.24 -1.21 1.32
CA PHE A 30 -0.50 -1.64 2.50
C PHE A 30 -1.99 -1.57 2.17
N THR A 31 -2.63 -2.71 2.07
CA THR A 31 -4.02 -2.81 1.66
C THR A 31 -4.93 -2.92 2.87
N VAL A 32 -5.78 -1.93 3.04
CA VAL A 32 -6.73 -1.84 4.15
C VAL A 32 -8.12 -2.25 3.66
N GLY A 33 -8.67 -3.30 4.28
CA GLY A 33 -10.03 -3.73 4.04
C GLY A 33 -11.00 -3.00 4.98
N PHE A 34 -12.09 -2.50 4.46
CA PHE A 34 -13.06 -1.73 5.22
C PHE A 34 -14.45 -1.82 4.62
N ASP A 35 -15.46 -1.50 5.43
CA ASP A 35 -16.84 -1.33 4.98
C ASP A 35 -17.04 0.09 4.46
N ALA A 36 -17.31 0.23 3.18
CA ALA A 36 -17.52 1.54 2.53
C ALA A 36 -18.91 2.14 2.78
N GLU A 37 -19.75 1.46 3.53
CA GLU A 37 -21.10 1.92 3.89
C GLU A 37 -21.22 2.21 5.39
N TYR A 38 -20.15 2.64 6.01
CA TYR A 38 -20.10 2.86 7.46
C TYR A 38 -19.55 4.24 7.82
N PRO A 39 -20.25 5.32 7.44
CA PRO A 39 -19.82 6.66 7.82
C PRO A 39 -19.98 6.89 9.32
N PRO A 40 -19.13 7.69 9.97
CA PRO A 40 -18.02 8.49 9.40
C PRO A 40 -16.69 7.73 9.33
N TYR A 41 -16.67 6.43 9.57
CA TYR A 41 -15.43 5.65 9.63
C TYR A 41 -14.87 5.31 8.25
N GLY A 42 -15.71 4.78 7.36
CA GLY A 42 -15.35 4.51 5.98
C GLY A 42 -16.59 4.63 5.10
N TYR A 43 -16.47 5.37 4.01
CA TYR A 43 -17.60 5.58 3.09
C TYR A 43 -17.11 6.00 1.72
N ARG A 44 -17.99 5.88 0.75
CA ARG A 44 -17.73 6.32 -0.61
C ARG A 44 -18.21 7.76 -0.78
N THR A 45 -17.36 8.60 -1.34
CA THR A 45 -17.69 9.99 -1.65
C THR A 45 -18.49 10.10 -2.96
N GLU A 46 -19.09 11.26 -3.21
CA GLU A 46 -19.81 11.52 -4.45
C GLU A 46 -18.92 11.40 -5.68
N SER A 47 -17.62 11.69 -5.55
CA SER A 47 -16.66 11.56 -6.65
C SER A 47 -16.25 10.10 -6.92
N GLY A 48 -16.70 9.16 -6.11
CA GLY A 48 -16.35 7.74 -6.24
C GLY A 48 -15.11 7.33 -5.47
N ASP A 49 -14.49 8.24 -4.74
CA ASP A 49 -13.38 7.96 -3.83
C ASP A 49 -13.87 7.38 -2.51
N TYR A 50 -12.93 6.95 -1.68
CA TYR A 50 -13.22 6.47 -0.34
C TYR A 50 -12.60 7.40 0.69
N ALA A 51 -13.35 7.70 1.73
CA ALA A 51 -12.94 8.62 2.78
C ALA A 51 -13.47 8.14 4.13
N GLY A 52 -13.05 8.81 5.19
CA GLY A 52 -13.51 8.56 6.54
C GLY A 52 -12.40 8.60 7.56
N PHE A 53 -12.80 8.58 8.83
CA PHE A 53 -11.88 8.67 9.97
C PHE A 53 -10.83 7.56 9.95
N ASP A 54 -11.23 6.33 9.72
CA ASP A 54 -10.32 5.19 9.71
C ASP A 54 -9.36 5.24 8.54
N LEU A 55 -9.84 5.67 7.37
CA LEU A 55 -8.99 5.80 6.19
C LEU A 55 -7.99 6.95 6.33
N ASP A 56 -8.36 8.03 7.00
CA ASP A 56 -7.43 9.13 7.30
C ASP A 56 -6.32 8.67 8.23
N LEU A 57 -6.64 7.88 9.25
CA LEU A 57 -5.64 7.28 10.13
C LEU A 57 -4.73 6.30 9.38
N ALA A 58 -5.30 5.47 8.53
CA ALA A 58 -4.52 4.54 7.72
C ALA A 58 -3.57 5.27 6.78
N ALA A 59 -4.00 6.37 6.19
CA ALA A 59 -3.16 7.21 5.34
C ALA A 59 -1.97 7.79 6.12
N GLU A 60 -2.20 8.24 7.34
CA GLU A 60 -1.15 8.78 8.20
C GLU A 60 -0.12 7.69 8.58
N VAL A 61 -0.58 6.49 8.91
CA VAL A 61 0.30 5.36 9.21
C VAL A 61 1.16 5.01 8.01
N CYS A 62 0.56 4.96 6.83
CA CYS A 62 1.27 4.65 5.60
C CYS A 62 2.30 5.74 5.27
N GLU A 63 1.95 7.01 5.42
CA GLU A 63 2.87 8.12 5.18
C GLU A 63 4.09 8.04 6.10
N ARG A 64 3.88 7.78 7.39
CA ARG A 64 4.98 7.65 8.36
C ARG A 64 5.91 6.48 8.10
N ASN A 65 5.41 5.44 7.47
CA ASN A 65 6.19 4.23 7.17
C ASN A 65 6.72 4.19 5.74
N GLY A 66 6.39 5.17 4.91
CA GLY A 66 6.78 5.19 3.50
C GLY A 66 6.04 4.13 2.68
N TRP A 67 4.84 3.76 3.06
CA TRP A 67 4.00 2.78 2.37
C TRP A 67 2.98 3.47 1.49
N GLU A 68 2.57 2.78 0.44
CA GLU A 68 1.46 3.18 -0.41
C GLU A 68 0.16 2.57 0.12
N LEU A 69 -0.81 3.41 0.46
CA LEU A 69 -2.11 2.97 0.94
C LEU A 69 -2.99 2.50 -0.22
N VAL A 70 -3.50 1.28 -0.12
CA VAL A 70 -4.54 0.77 -1.00
C VAL A 70 -5.82 0.61 -0.18
N LYS A 71 -6.85 1.34 -0.56
CA LYS A 71 -8.17 1.32 0.07
C LYS A 71 -9.04 0.27 -0.62
N GLN A 72 -9.31 -0.84 0.06
CA GLN A 72 -10.07 -1.94 -0.50
C GLN A 72 -11.42 -2.08 0.22
N PRO A 73 -12.50 -1.65 -0.41
CA PRO A 73 -13.83 -1.92 0.15
C PRO A 73 -14.11 -3.43 0.09
N ILE A 74 -14.65 -3.96 1.18
CA ILE A 74 -14.97 -5.38 1.28
C ILE A 74 -16.42 -5.57 1.72
N ASP A 75 -16.99 -6.72 1.41
CA ASP A 75 -18.20 -7.20 2.06
C ASP A 75 -17.84 -7.56 3.50
N TRP A 76 -18.55 -7.00 4.46
CA TRP A 76 -18.24 -7.22 5.88
C TRP A 76 -18.29 -8.69 6.27
N ASP A 77 -19.19 -9.45 5.68
CA ASP A 77 -19.30 -10.89 5.95
C ASP A 77 -18.12 -11.69 5.38
N ALA A 78 -17.41 -11.13 4.41
CA ALA A 78 -16.23 -11.76 3.80
C ALA A 78 -14.90 -11.32 4.41
N LYS A 79 -14.90 -10.50 5.46
CA LYS A 79 -13.69 -9.89 6.03
C LYS A 79 -12.63 -10.92 6.43
N ASP A 80 -13.02 -11.99 7.07
CA ASP A 80 -12.08 -13.01 7.54
C ASP A 80 -11.47 -13.78 6.36
N MET A 81 -12.26 -14.08 5.36
CA MET A 81 -11.77 -14.72 4.13
C MET A 81 -10.78 -13.83 3.37
N GLU A 82 -11.11 -12.54 3.25
CA GLU A 82 -10.24 -11.57 2.61
C GLU A 82 -8.89 -11.44 3.31
N LEU A 83 -8.92 -11.42 4.63
CA LEU A 83 -7.71 -11.36 5.45
C LEU A 83 -6.88 -12.63 5.33
N ASN A 84 -7.52 -13.78 5.45
CA ASN A 84 -6.84 -15.09 5.41
C ASN A 84 -6.24 -15.40 4.03
N SER A 85 -6.88 -14.95 2.96
CA SER A 85 -6.38 -15.15 1.60
C SER A 85 -5.23 -14.22 1.23
N GLY A 86 -4.99 -13.17 2.03
CA GLY A 86 -3.98 -12.17 1.72
C GLY A 86 -4.44 -11.10 0.75
N ALA A 87 -5.74 -11.06 0.42
CA ALA A 87 -6.30 -10.01 -0.45
C ALA A 87 -6.20 -8.62 0.21
N ILE A 88 -6.27 -8.59 1.53
CA ILE A 88 -6.04 -7.39 2.34
C ILE A 88 -4.98 -7.69 3.40
N ASP A 89 -4.28 -6.64 3.85
CA ASP A 89 -3.25 -6.76 4.90
C ASP A 89 -3.84 -6.59 6.29
N CYS A 90 -4.89 -5.80 6.41
CA CYS A 90 -5.61 -5.62 7.68
C CYS A 90 -7.06 -5.23 7.43
N ILE A 91 -7.86 -5.39 8.48
CA ILE A 91 -9.21 -4.85 8.55
C ILE A 91 -9.13 -3.61 9.43
N TRP A 92 -9.53 -2.47 8.90
CA TRP A 92 -9.51 -1.21 9.64
C TRP A 92 -10.85 -0.51 9.47
N ASN A 93 -11.67 -0.61 10.49
CA ASN A 93 -13.05 -0.16 10.44
C ASN A 93 -13.51 0.27 11.83
N GLY A 94 -14.62 0.97 11.95
CA GLY A 94 -15.31 1.12 13.21
C GLY A 94 -15.70 -0.28 13.69
N PHE A 95 -15.04 -0.77 14.73
CA PHE A 95 -15.09 -2.17 15.09
C PHE A 95 -15.26 -2.34 16.59
N THR A 96 -16.31 -3.05 17.01
CA THR A 96 -16.55 -3.34 18.43
C THR A 96 -15.54 -4.40 18.90
N MET A 97 -14.69 -4.04 19.85
CA MET A 97 -13.66 -4.93 20.37
C MET A 97 -14.20 -5.93 21.39
N THR A 98 -15.22 -5.55 22.14
CA THR A 98 -15.79 -6.39 23.21
C THR A 98 -16.22 -7.77 22.68
N GLY A 99 -15.65 -8.83 23.27
CA GLY A 99 -15.91 -10.19 22.86
C GLY A 99 -15.09 -10.68 21.67
N ARG A 100 -14.06 -9.93 21.28
CA ARG A 100 -13.17 -10.24 20.14
C ARG A 100 -11.70 -10.08 20.45
N GLU A 101 -11.33 -9.97 21.71
CA GLU A 101 -9.94 -9.83 22.18
C GLU A 101 -9.12 -11.11 21.96
#